data_a5cac082fcd4840fb73932e564501ca5
#
_entry.id   a5cac082fcd4840fb73932e564501ca5
#
_cell.length_a   1.000
_cell.length_b   1.000
_cell.length_c   1.000
_cell.angle_alpha   90.00
_cell.angle_beta   90.00
_cell.angle_gamma   90.00
#
_symmetry.space_group_name_H-M   'P 1'
#
loop_
_entity.id
_entity.type
_entity.pdbx_description
1 polymer ?
#
loop_
_entity_poly.entity_id
_entity_poly.type
_entity_poly.pdbx_seq_one_letter_code
_entity_poly.pdbx_strand_id
1 'polypeptide(L)'
;MPAAAAAGPPYKLVTVNTAPERAARLIGRVVEDMKDRYTIVHAANVAAIEEVEAVVREQQPDLLFTASMWTPEEAQKIVAIAKGVLPVGHGLKTFSLPQGLQVERGPDAVVEHIEEHLPSLLA
;
A
#
# COMPACT_ATOMS: atom_id res chain seq x y z
N MET A 1 17.49 -23.11 -0.74
CA MET A 1 16.96 -22.71 -0.42
C MET A 1 16.10 -22.38 -0.89
N PRO A 2 16.15 -22.47 -1.15
CA PRO A 2 15.09 -22.15 -1.77
C PRO A 2 14.21 -21.26 -1.35
N ALA A 3 13.97 -21.29 -0.30
CA ALA A 3 13.09 -20.32 0.19
C ALA A 3 13.50 -18.95 -0.22
N ALA A 4 14.73 -18.82 -0.30
CA ALA A 4 15.25 -17.53 -0.68
C ALA A 4 14.71 -17.06 -1.99
N ALA A 5 14.32 -18.00 -2.81
CA ALA A 5 13.81 -17.63 -4.10
C ALA A 5 12.44 -17.02 -4.04
N ALA A 6 11.79 -17.17 -2.93
CA ALA A 6 10.42 -16.74 -2.84
C ALA A 6 10.28 -15.25 -3.02
N ALA A 7 11.19 -14.53 -2.47
CA ALA A 7 10.99 -13.11 -2.49
C ALA A 7 12.20 -12.41 -3.04
N GLY A 8 12.02 -11.43 -3.82
CA GLY A 8 13.08 -10.53 -4.16
C GLY A 8 13.38 -9.67 -2.95
N PRO A 9 13.93 -8.51 -3.15
CA PRO A 9 14.13 -7.57 -2.06
C PRO A 9 12.78 -7.23 -1.43
N PRO A 10 12.75 -6.91 -0.14
CA PRO A 10 11.50 -6.52 0.51
C PRO A 10 10.88 -5.30 -0.14
N TYR A 11 9.56 -5.33 -0.25
CA TYR A 11 8.81 -4.18 -0.73
C TYR A 11 8.38 -3.34 0.47
N LYS A 12 8.82 -2.11 0.52
CA LYS A 12 8.48 -1.20 1.60
C LYS A 12 7.17 -0.50 1.25
N LEU A 13 6.15 -0.71 2.07
CA LEU A 13 4.81 -0.23 1.82
C LEU A 13 4.42 0.89 2.78
N VAL A 14 3.88 1.97 2.23
CA VAL A 14 3.23 3.03 3.01
C VAL A 14 1.74 2.99 2.65
N THR A 15 0.89 3.01 3.68
CA THR A 15 -0.55 3.11 3.47
C THR A 15 -1.05 4.49 3.86
N VAL A 16 -2.12 4.94 3.20
CA VAL A 16 -2.78 6.20 3.55
C VAL A 16 -4.20 5.86 3.96
N ASN A 17 -4.44 5.89 5.26
CA ASN A 17 -5.70 5.43 5.86
C ASN A 17 -5.95 6.21 7.14
N THR A 18 -7.16 6.75 7.29
CA THR A 18 -7.50 7.53 8.48
C THR A 18 -7.62 6.67 9.74
N ALA A 19 -7.63 5.34 9.59
CA ALA A 19 -7.70 4.41 10.71
C ALA A 19 -6.44 3.55 10.76
N PRO A 20 -5.37 4.01 11.44
CA PRO A 20 -4.09 3.30 11.45
C PRO A 20 -4.18 1.85 11.92
N GLU A 21 -5.00 1.58 12.93
CA GLU A 21 -5.14 0.23 13.46
C GLU A 21 -5.77 -0.71 12.46
N ARG A 22 -6.76 -0.22 11.71
CA ARG A 22 -7.39 -0.99 10.65
C ARG A 22 -6.40 -1.28 9.55
N ALA A 23 -5.61 -0.27 9.17
CA ALA A 23 -4.59 -0.45 8.14
C ALA A 23 -3.60 -1.54 8.56
N ALA A 24 -3.14 -1.49 9.80
CA ALA A 24 -2.18 -2.48 10.31
C ALA A 24 -2.76 -3.89 10.26
N ARG A 25 -4.03 -4.05 10.65
CA ARG A 25 -4.67 -5.37 10.62
C ARG A 25 -4.84 -5.91 9.20
N LEU A 26 -5.31 -5.05 8.30
CA LEU A 26 -5.54 -5.47 6.92
C LEU A 26 -4.24 -5.84 6.22
N ILE A 27 -3.24 -4.98 6.37
CA ILE A 27 -1.95 -5.22 5.72
C ILE A 27 -1.25 -6.41 6.37
N GLY A 28 -1.38 -6.58 7.68
CA GLY A 28 -0.82 -7.75 8.36
C GLY A 28 -1.33 -9.05 7.77
N ARG A 29 -2.62 -9.10 7.42
CA ARG A 29 -3.20 -10.27 6.77
C ARG A 29 -2.61 -10.49 5.38
N VAL A 30 -2.48 -9.41 4.61
CA VAL A 30 -1.90 -9.50 3.27
C VAL A 30 -0.45 -9.97 3.34
N VAL A 31 0.33 -9.42 4.26
CA VAL A 31 1.73 -9.80 4.44
C VAL A 31 1.83 -11.29 4.76
N GLU A 32 1.00 -11.77 5.68
CA GLU A 32 1.03 -13.17 6.09
C GLU A 32 0.57 -14.09 4.95
N ASP A 33 -0.52 -13.74 4.29
CA ASP A 33 -1.07 -14.57 3.23
C ASP A 33 -0.15 -14.67 2.02
N MET A 34 0.62 -13.64 1.75
CA MET A 34 1.44 -13.56 0.54
C MET A 34 2.92 -13.83 0.80
N LYS A 35 3.29 -14.22 2.02
CA LYS A 35 4.70 -14.32 2.42
C LYS A 35 5.51 -15.33 1.61
N ASP A 36 4.85 -16.32 1.01
CA ASP A 36 5.55 -17.29 0.18
C ASP A 36 5.89 -16.74 -1.20
N ARG A 37 5.31 -15.62 -1.57
CA ARG A 37 5.49 -15.01 -2.90
C ARG A 37 6.20 -13.68 -2.82
N TYR A 38 5.91 -12.87 -1.80
CA TYR A 38 6.46 -11.53 -1.67
C TYR A 38 6.78 -11.23 -0.23
N THR A 39 7.86 -10.49 0.01
CA THR A 39 8.16 -9.93 1.32
C THR A 39 7.72 -8.49 1.31
N ILE A 40 6.66 -8.18 2.06
CA ILE A 40 6.11 -6.84 2.14
C ILE A 40 6.28 -6.33 3.56
N VAL A 41 6.89 -5.17 3.71
CA VAL A 41 7.11 -4.53 5.02
C VAL A 41 6.20 -3.31 5.10
N HIS A 42 5.26 -3.33 6.05
CA HIS A 42 4.38 -2.18 6.28
C HIS A 42 5.17 -1.13 7.08
N ALA A 43 5.79 -0.22 6.37
CA ALA A 43 6.72 0.73 6.96
C ALA A 43 6.05 1.85 7.73
N ALA A 44 4.89 2.32 7.26
CA ALA A 44 4.20 3.42 7.90
C ALA A 44 2.77 3.53 7.39
N ASN A 45 1.94 4.21 8.19
CA ASN A 45 0.60 4.60 7.77
C ASN A 45 0.46 6.10 7.95
N VAL A 46 -0.12 6.76 6.96
CA VAL A 46 -0.36 8.20 6.98
C VAL A 46 -1.86 8.42 7.16
N ALA A 47 -2.23 9.16 8.18
CA ALA A 47 -3.65 9.36 8.48
C ALA A 47 -4.25 10.62 7.84
N ALA A 48 -3.43 11.49 7.28
CA ALA A 48 -3.90 12.73 6.68
C ALA A 48 -3.10 13.03 5.42
N ILE A 49 -3.77 13.60 4.43
CA ILE A 49 -3.13 13.93 3.15
C ILE A 49 -1.93 14.86 3.34
N GLU A 50 -2.05 15.79 4.27
CA GLU A 50 -0.98 16.78 4.53
C GLU A 50 0.32 16.14 5.00
N GLU A 51 0.28 14.92 5.51
CA GLU A 51 1.45 14.23 6.03
C GLU A 51 2.11 13.31 5.01
N VAL A 52 1.47 13.11 3.86
CA VAL A 52 1.96 12.17 2.84
C VAL A 52 3.36 12.55 2.37
N GLU A 53 3.58 13.80 2.08
CA GLU A 53 4.87 14.26 1.56
C GLU A 53 6.02 13.92 2.50
N ALA A 54 5.88 14.26 3.78
CA ALA A 54 6.95 14.05 4.75
C ALA A 54 7.24 12.56 4.96
N VAL A 55 6.18 11.74 5.08
CA VAL A 55 6.36 10.32 5.35
C VAL A 55 6.96 9.61 4.13
N VAL A 56 6.50 9.94 2.92
CA VAL A 56 7.04 9.34 1.71
C VAL A 56 8.52 9.73 1.53
N ARG A 57 8.84 10.98 1.81
CA ARG A 57 10.23 11.44 1.72
C ARG A 57 11.12 10.68 2.70
N GLU A 58 10.64 10.45 3.91
CA GLU A 58 11.39 9.75 4.94
C GLU A 58 11.52 8.26 4.62
N GLN A 59 10.43 7.62 4.25
CA GLN A 59 10.40 6.17 4.09
C GLN A 59 10.90 5.69 2.73
N GLN A 60 10.80 6.51 1.70
CA GLN A 60 11.20 6.11 0.34
C GLN A 60 10.57 4.76 -0.05
N PRO A 61 9.24 4.66 -0.01
CA PRO A 61 8.58 3.36 -0.20
C PRO A 61 8.62 2.87 -1.64
N ASP A 62 8.46 1.55 -1.78
CA ASP A 62 8.30 0.91 -3.08
C ASP A 62 6.84 0.85 -3.49
N LEU A 63 5.95 0.78 -2.49
CA LEU A 63 4.51 0.66 -2.69
C LEU A 63 3.76 1.72 -1.88
N LEU A 64 2.69 2.24 -2.45
CA LEU A 64 1.78 3.15 -1.75
C LEU A 64 0.35 2.71 -2.01
N PHE A 65 -0.38 2.39 -0.95
CA PHE A 65 -1.79 2.01 -1.05
C PHE A 65 -2.66 3.09 -0.44
N THR A 66 -3.70 3.53 -1.16
CA THR A 66 -4.68 4.45 -0.61
C THR A 66 -5.93 3.66 -0.25
N ALA A 67 -6.48 3.94 0.94
CA ALA A 67 -7.61 3.21 1.46
C ALA A 67 -8.93 3.60 0.79
N SER A 68 -10.00 2.89 1.14
CA SER A 68 -11.27 3.04 0.43
C SER A 68 -12.10 4.24 0.90
N MET A 69 -11.66 4.99 1.90
CA MET A 69 -12.40 6.19 2.33
C MET A 69 -12.11 7.40 1.45
N TRP A 70 -11.07 7.35 0.63
CA TRP A 70 -10.69 8.49 -0.21
C TRP A 70 -11.52 8.52 -1.48
N THR A 71 -11.94 9.72 -1.91
CA THR A 71 -12.56 9.88 -3.22
C THR A 71 -11.52 9.64 -4.30
N PRO A 72 -11.94 9.38 -5.55
CA PRO A 72 -10.95 9.23 -6.64
C PRO A 72 -10.03 10.44 -6.78
N GLU A 73 -10.56 11.64 -6.59
CA GLU A 73 -9.75 12.86 -6.67
C GLU A 73 -8.73 12.92 -5.53
N GLU A 74 -9.14 12.55 -4.33
CA GLU A 74 -8.24 12.53 -3.19
C GLU A 74 -7.16 11.47 -3.36
N ALA A 75 -7.53 10.30 -3.85
CA ALA A 75 -6.55 9.24 -4.11
C ALA A 75 -5.53 9.69 -5.14
N GLN A 76 -5.98 10.35 -6.22
CA GLN A 76 -5.08 10.85 -7.24
C GLN A 76 -4.14 11.92 -6.68
N LYS A 77 -4.65 12.78 -5.81
CA LYS A 77 -3.84 13.80 -5.16
C LYS A 77 -2.76 13.17 -4.31
N ILE A 78 -3.12 12.16 -3.52
CA ILE A 78 -2.17 11.46 -2.65
C ILE A 78 -1.05 10.84 -3.50
N VAL A 79 -1.43 10.16 -4.58
CA VAL A 79 -0.46 9.52 -5.48
C VAL A 79 0.46 10.56 -6.10
N ALA A 80 -0.09 11.69 -6.55
CA ALA A 80 0.70 12.75 -7.17
C ALA A 80 1.72 13.33 -6.18
N ILE A 81 1.29 13.56 -4.94
CA ILE A 81 2.21 14.05 -3.91
C ILE A 81 3.35 13.06 -3.70
N ALA A 82 3.00 11.77 -3.54
CA ALA A 82 4.01 10.74 -3.28
C ALA A 82 5.03 10.65 -4.41
N LYS A 83 4.56 10.64 -5.65
CA LYS A 83 5.45 10.54 -6.80
C LYS A 83 6.31 11.79 -6.94
N GLY A 84 5.77 12.95 -6.55
CA GLY A 84 6.49 14.20 -6.66
C GLY A 84 7.66 14.36 -5.72
N VAL A 85 7.67 13.63 -4.59
CA VAL A 85 8.77 13.72 -3.63
C VAL A 85 9.85 12.68 -3.84
N LEU A 86 9.59 11.67 -4.65
CA LEU A 86 10.57 10.60 -4.86
C LEU A 86 11.45 10.95 -6.06
N PRO A 87 12.71 10.48 -6.04
CA PRO A 87 13.61 10.77 -7.17
C PRO A 87 13.13 10.10 -8.45
N VAL A 88 13.51 10.68 -9.56
CA VAL A 88 13.23 10.12 -10.88
C VAL A 88 13.82 8.70 -10.93
N GLY A 89 13.02 7.76 -11.40
CA GLY A 89 13.49 6.37 -11.50
C GLY A 89 13.27 5.54 -10.24
N HIS A 90 12.74 6.13 -9.17
CA HIS A 90 12.47 5.37 -7.95
C HIS A 90 11.50 4.21 -8.22
N GLY A 91 10.51 4.42 -9.11
CA GLY A 91 9.62 3.34 -9.50
C GLY A 91 8.54 3.00 -8.50
N LEU A 92 8.01 4.01 -7.82
CA LEU A 92 6.90 3.80 -6.88
C LEU A 92 5.70 3.17 -7.59
N LYS A 93 5.21 2.07 -7.03
CA LYS A 93 3.98 1.43 -7.50
C LYS A 93 2.85 1.81 -6.55
N THR A 94 1.73 2.21 -7.12
CA THR A 94 0.60 2.68 -6.33
C THR A 94 -0.64 1.84 -6.59
N PHE A 95 -1.47 1.70 -5.56
CA PHE A 95 -2.72 0.97 -5.68
C PHE A 95 -3.77 1.68 -4.83
N SER A 96 -4.88 2.03 -5.45
CA SER A 96 -5.96 2.73 -4.75
C SER A 96 -7.16 1.81 -4.65
N LEU A 97 -7.65 1.61 -3.43
CA LEU A 97 -8.84 0.79 -3.21
C LEU A 97 -10.07 1.56 -3.70
N PRO A 98 -11.04 0.86 -4.30
CA PRO A 98 -12.28 1.51 -4.73
C PRO A 98 -12.97 2.18 -3.55
N GLN A 99 -13.46 3.38 -3.75
CA GLN A 99 -14.14 4.12 -2.69
C GLN A 99 -15.34 3.31 -2.19
N GLY A 100 -15.44 3.19 -0.87
CA GLY A 100 -16.56 2.50 -0.24
C GLY A 100 -16.39 1.00 -0.06
N LEU A 101 -15.32 0.40 -0.57
CA LEU A 101 -15.16 -1.05 -0.51
C LEU A 101 -15.22 -1.59 0.91
N GLN A 102 -14.50 -0.95 1.84
CA GLN A 102 -14.48 -1.39 3.24
C GLN A 102 -15.87 -1.31 3.87
N VAL A 103 -16.57 -0.21 3.63
CA VAL A 103 -17.90 0.01 4.22
C VAL A 103 -18.93 -0.95 3.63
N GLU A 104 -18.87 -1.17 2.33
CA GLU A 104 -19.87 -1.99 1.64
C GLU A 104 -19.64 -3.48 1.76
N ARG A 105 -18.39 -3.92 1.77
CA ARG A 105 -18.06 -5.34 1.70
C ARG A 105 -17.17 -5.84 2.82
N GLY A 106 -16.67 -4.97 3.66
CA GLY A 106 -15.91 -5.34 4.85
C GLY A 106 -14.44 -5.63 4.61
N PRO A 107 -13.73 -5.93 5.70
CA PRO A 107 -12.27 -6.12 5.64
C PRO A 107 -11.82 -7.31 4.79
N ASP A 108 -12.59 -8.40 4.79
CA ASP A 108 -12.21 -9.57 4.00
C ASP A 108 -12.15 -9.23 2.51
N ALA A 109 -13.12 -8.46 2.03
CA ALA A 109 -13.15 -8.05 0.63
C ALA A 109 -11.97 -7.15 0.29
N VAL A 110 -11.56 -6.28 1.22
CA VAL A 110 -10.42 -5.40 1.03
C VAL A 110 -9.14 -6.23 0.88
N VAL A 111 -8.94 -7.20 1.77
CA VAL A 111 -7.77 -8.08 1.72
C VAL A 111 -7.73 -8.85 0.41
N GLU A 112 -8.86 -9.44 0.01
CA GLU A 112 -8.94 -10.19 -1.24
C GLU A 112 -8.63 -9.30 -2.44
N HIS A 113 -9.15 -8.10 -2.45
CA HIS A 113 -8.95 -7.16 -3.55
C HIS A 113 -7.47 -6.83 -3.72
N ILE A 114 -6.78 -6.58 -2.61
CA ILE A 114 -5.35 -6.29 -2.62
C ILE A 114 -4.60 -7.51 -3.15
N GLU A 115 -4.88 -8.69 -2.60
CA GLU A 115 -4.15 -9.90 -2.96
C GLU A 115 -4.34 -10.28 -4.42
N GLU A 116 -5.53 -10.05 -4.96
CA GLU A 116 -5.79 -10.33 -6.37
C GLU A 116 -4.98 -9.43 -7.30
N HIS A 117 -4.68 -8.22 -6.87
CA HIS A 117 -4.00 -7.25 -7.72
C HIS A 117 -2.48 -7.23 -7.55
N LEU A 118 -1.97 -7.83 -6.46
CA LEU A 118 -0.54 -7.82 -6.21
C LEU A 118 0.31 -8.43 -7.33
N PRO A 119 -0.06 -9.57 -7.91
CA PRO A 119 0.77 -10.14 -8.97
C PRO A 119 0.96 -9.19 -10.16
N SER A 120 -0.09 -8.50 -10.57
CA SER A 120 0.02 -7.52 -11.66
C SER A 120 0.83 -6.31 -11.24
N LEU A 121 0.63 -5.86 -10.02
CA LEU A 121 1.30 -4.67 -9.50
C LEU A 121 2.80 -4.90 -9.38
N LEU A 122 3.19 -6.09 -8.95
CA LEU A 122 4.60 -6.42 -8.68
C LEU A 122 5.28 -7.18 -9.81
N ALA A 123 4.57 -7.38 -10.92
CA ALA A 123 5.12 -8.10 -12.07
C ALA A 123 6.32 -7.35 -12.70
#